data_84387f8f66f1de6975667ba10f866c92
#
_entry.id   84387f8f66f1de6975667ba10f866c92
#
_cell.length_a   1.000
_cell.length_b   1.000
_cell.length_c   1.000
_cell.angle_alpha   90.00
_cell.angle_beta   90.00
_cell.angle_gamma   90.00
#
_symmetry.space_group_name_H-M   'P 1'
#
loop_
_entity.id
_entity.type
_entity.pdbx_description
1 polymer ?
#
loop_
_entity_poly.entity_id
_entity_poly.type
_entity_poly.pdbx_seq_one_letter_code
_entity_poly.pdbx_strand_id
1 'polypeptide(L)'
;VQPRQEVLACSPLAADALLLAAFYEDELRPLPEEWEPFLSNRQLALQRALQGRWEEAVRLEPLPLLVTLRGKALYVKGDYTVAIEVLRDACRSAADAGYPYLMLSCRLWMGNCYSDLGRMEEMLAHFAVAERLADALGDADSLASLRYNAAATQLELGHPEKALPYFSSLPHPRLLDLHKLAICHEQLGHREQALTAVQQAELLSSGEIERQMLALVRYRLEHPGYLHDSTYGTQLLDCFQHLRDTYPMGFTRFHLPWVLAWYKANRQYRQACRLLEEFPAK
;
A
#
# COMPACT_ATOMS: atom_id res chain seq x y z
N VAL A 1 23.70 -19.59 10.55
CA VAL A 1 25.10 -20.02 10.50
C VAL A 1 25.84 -18.98 9.68
N GLN A 2 26.69 -18.15 10.33
CA GLN A 2 27.53 -17.18 9.61
C GLN A 2 28.58 -17.93 8.79
N PRO A 3 28.66 -17.76 7.47
CA PRO A 3 29.75 -18.31 6.69
C PRO A 3 31.06 -17.67 7.12
N ARG A 4 32.13 -18.45 7.23
CA ARG A 4 33.44 -17.93 7.52
C ARG A 4 33.98 -17.14 6.32
N GLN A 5 34.86 -16.16 6.58
CA GLN A 5 35.51 -15.32 5.53
C GLN A 5 36.09 -16.15 4.37
N GLU A 6 36.60 -17.33 4.65
CA GLU A 6 37.14 -18.29 3.66
C GLU A 6 36.05 -18.77 2.65
N VAL A 7 34.79 -18.88 3.08
CA VAL A 7 33.67 -19.32 2.21
C VAL A 7 33.27 -18.21 1.24
N LEU A 8 33.31 -16.95 1.67
CA LEU A 8 33.02 -15.80 0.80
C LEU A 8 34.10 -15.56 -0.25
N ALA A 9 35.39 -15.74 0.12
CA ALA A 9 36.48 -15.65 -0.83
C ALA A 9 36.44 -16.76 -1.89
N CYS A 10 35.87 -17.93 -1.53
CA CYS A 10 35.75 -19.08 -2.43
C CYS A 10 34.44 -19.16 -3.20
N SER A 11 33.40 -18.41 -2.82
CA SER A 11 32.08 -18.45 -3.47
C SER A 11 31.42 -17.08 -3.53
N PRO A 12 31.72 -16.27 -4.55
CA PRO A 12 31.03 -15.00 -4.78
C PRO A 12 29.50 -15.15 -4.85
N LEU A 13 29.02 -16.31 -5.32
CA LEU A 13 27.59 -16.65 -5.40
C LEU A 13 26.91 -16.72 -4.00
N ALA A 14 27.66 -17.12 -2.96
CA ALA A 14 27.12 -17.18 -1.60
C ALA A 14 26.84 -15.76 -1.05
N ALA A 15 27.71 -14.79 -1.33
CA ALA A 15 27.48 -13.40 -0.95
C ALA A 15 26.30 -12.80 -1.74
N ASP A 16 26.19 -13.09 -3.04
CA ASP A 16 25.04 -12.66 -3.85
C ASP A 16 23.74 -13.24 -3.30
N ALA A 17 23.70 -14.53 -2.97
CA ALA A 17 22.51 -15.20 -2.43
C ALA A 17 22.08 -14.59 -1.09
N LEU A 18 23.02 -14.33 -0.16
CA LEU A 18 22.72 -13.72 1.14
C LEU A 18 22.21 -12.29 1.02
N LEU A 19 22.84 -11.49 0.15
CA LEU A 19 22.44 -10.10 -0.08
C LEU A 19 21.05 -10.02 -0.75
N LEU A 20 20.77 -10.88 -1.73
CA LEU A 20 19.48 -10.93 -2.41
C LEU A 20 18.40 -11.47 -1.47
N ALA A 21 18.66 -12.52 -0.68
CA ALA A 21 17.72 -13.05 0.30
C ALA A 21 17.28 -11.96 1.31
N ALA A 22 18.22 -11.13 1.79
CA ALA A 22 17.91 -10.04 2.70
C ALA A 22 16.95 -9.00 2.10
N PHE A 23 16.95 -8.79 0.79
CA PHE A 23 15.97 -7.91 0.13
C PHE A 23 14.59 -8.57 -0.04
N TYR A 24 14.53 -9.90 -0.23
CA TYR A 24 13.28 -10.64 -0.41
C TYR A 24 12.56 -10.93 0.91
N GLU A 25 13.31 -11.07 2.01
CA GLU A 25 12.74 -11.39 3.33
C GLU A 25 12.26 -10.15 4.09
N ASP A 26 12.32 -8.96 3.50
CA ASP A 26 12.05 -7.65 4.15
C ASP A 26 12.87 -7.40 5.43
N GLU A 27 13.83 -8.28 5.73
CA GLU A 27 14.80 -8.15 6.80
C GLU A 27 16.05 -7.46 6.25
N LEU A 28 16.11 -6.13 6.33
CA LEU A 28 17.28 -5.33 5.95
C LEU A 28 18.44 -5.61 6.91
N ARG A 29 19.00 -6.81 6.86
CA ARG A 29 20.18 -7.18 7.65
C ARG A 29 21.42 -7.10 6.77
N PRO A 30 22.27 -6.07 6.94
CA PRO A 30 23.52 -6.00 6.23
C PRO A 30 24.46 -7.14 6.68
N LEU A 31 25.38 -7.52 5.79
CA LEU A 31 26.47 -8.42 6.15
C LEU A 31 27.41 -7.74 7.16
N PRO A 32 28.18 -8.51 7.96
CA PRO A 32 29.19 -7.95 8.84
C PRO A 32 30.20 -7.06 8.09
N GLU A 33 30.57 -5.91 8.68
CA GLU A 33 31.44 -4.92 8.02
C GLU A 33 32.82 -5.50 7.66
N GLU A 34 33.33 -6.44 8.45
CA GLU A 34 34.57 -7.11 8.17
C GLU A 34 34.62 -7.91 6.86
N TRP A 35 33.45 -8.09 6.21
CA TRP A 35 33.36 -8.77 4.91
C TRP A 35 33.47 -7.81 3.72
N GLU A 36 33.31 -6.53 3.94
CA GLU A 36 33.32 -5.53 2.87
C GLU A 36 34.58 -5.55 1.99
N PRO A 37 35.81 -5.77 2.51
CA PRO A 37 37.00 -5.84 1.67
C PRO A 37 37.00 -6.98 0.65
N PHE A 38 36.16 -8.00 0.85
CA PHE A 38 36.06 -9.18 -0.02
C PHE A 38 34.89 -9.10 -1.01
N LEU A 39 34.05 -8.06 -0.92
CA LEU A 39 32.89 -7.87 -1.78
C LEU A 39 33.29 -7.21 -3.10
N SER A 40 32.72 -7.68 -4.20
CA SER A 40 32.78 -6.95 -5.48
C SER A 40 32.03 -5.61 -5.37
N ASN A 41 32.26 -4.68 -6.29
CA ASN A 41 31.53 -3.40 -6.33
C ASN A 41 30.01 -3.60 -6.33
N ARG A 42 29.52 -4.59 -7.08
CA ARG A 42 28.09 -4.93 -7.11
C ARG A 42 27.57 -5.41 -5.75
N GLN A 43 28.29 -6.31 -5.09
CA GLN A 43 27.94 -6.79 -3.75
C GLN A 43 28.03 -5.69 -2.70
N LEU A 44 29.06 -4.84 -2.79
CA LEU A 44 29.22 -3.68 -1.91
C LEU A 44 28.08 -2.68 -2.13
N ALA A 45 27.63 -2.48 -3.37
CA ALA A 45 26.46 -1.64 -3.64
C ALA A 45 25.18 -2.19 -2.99
N LEU A 46 24.93 -3.50 -3.08
CA LEU A 46 23.84 -4.17 -2.37
C LEU A 46 23.97 -4.04 -0.85
N GLN A 47 25.17 -4.21 -0.32
CA GLN A 47 25.48 -4.02 1.12
C GLN A 47 25.16 -2.57 1.57
N ARG A 48 25.56 -1.56 0.81
CA ARG A 48 25.25 -0.15 1.10
C ARG A 48 23.75 0.12 1.09
N ALA A 49 23.04 -0.50 0.14
CA ALA A 49 21.56 -0.39 0.08
C ALA A 49 20.90 -1.01 1.33
N LEU A 50 21.35 -2.18 1.79
CA LEU A 50 20.87 -2.81 3.03
C LEU A 50 21.16 -1.97 4.28
N GLN A 51 22.25 -1.19 4.27
CA GLN A 51 22.58 -0.21 5.31
C GLN A 51 21.78 1.10 5.21
N GLY A 52 20.87 1.23 4.23
CA GLY A 52 20.13 2.46 3.96
C GLY A 52 20.96 3.56 3.27
N ARG A 53 22.17 3.28 2.83
CA ARG A 53 23.11 4.21 2.17
C ARG A 53 22.87 4.22 0.65
N TRP A 54 21.66 4.56 0.23
CA TRP A 54 21.18 4.45 -1.15
C TRP A 54 22.01 5.25 -2.16
N GLU A 55 22.45 6.47 -1.79
CA GLU A 55 23.26 7.31 -2.68
C GLU A 55 24.62 6.71 -3.00
N GLU A 56 25.23 6.07 -2.00
CA GLU A 56 26.48 5.38 -2.20
C GLU A 56 26.31 4.11 -3.02
N ALA A 57 25.25 3.36 -2.74
CA ALA A 57 24.91 2.14 -3.47
C ALA A 57 24.76 2.40 -4.97
N VAL A 58 23.95 3.40 -5.34
CA VAL A 58 23.71 3.76 -6.75
C VAL A 58 24.95 4.35 -7.41
N ARG A 59 25.81 5.05 -6.64
CA ARG A 59 27.07 5.59 -7.16
C ARG A 59 28.11 4.49 -7.43
N LEU A 60 28.12 3.43 -6.63
CA LEU A 60 28.99 2.28 -6.85
C LEU A 60 28.55 1.46 -8.06
N GLU A 61 27.25 1.20 -8.18
CA GLU A 61 26.68 0.40 -9.26
C GLU A 61 25.21 0.84 -9.51
N PRO A 62 24.90 1.53 -10.61
CA PRO A 62 23.54 2.01 -10.90
C PRO A 62 22.64 0.90 -11.47
N LEU A 63 22.52 -0.22 -10.74
CA LEU A 63 21.66 -1.32 -11.15
C LEU A 63 20.17 -0.92 -11.09
N PRO A 64 19.34 -1.33 -12.07
CA PRO A 64 17.90 -1.06 -12.05
C PRO A 64 17.21 -1.49 -10.75
N LEU A 65 17.63 -2.62 -10.16
CA LEU A 65 17.15 -3.08 -8.86
C LEU A 65 17.42 -2.06 -7.74
N LEU A 66 18.66 -1.55 -7.64
CA LEU A 66 19.04 -0.60 -6.58
C LEU A 66 18.32 0.73 -6.73
N VAL A 67 18.14 1.20 -7.95
CA VAL A 67 17.37 2.42 -8.23
C VAL A 67 15.89 2.23 -7.88
N THR A 68 15.32 1.06 -8.16
CA THR A 68 13.94 0.70 -7.77
C THR A 68 13.79 0.68 -6.24
N LEU A 69 14.71 0.05 -5.52
CA LEU A 69 14.70 -0.01 -4.06
C LEU A 69 14.91 1.37 -3.41
N ARG A 70 15.73 2.22 -4.00
CA ARG A 70 15.84 3.63 -3.59
C ARG A 70 14.50 4.35 -3.73
N GLY A 71 13.80 4.14 -4.84
CA GLY A 71 12.45 4.69 -5.06
C GLY A 71 11.46 4.21 -4.00
N LYS A 72 11.48 2.90 -3.64
CA LYS A 72 10.67 2.35 -2.54
C LYS A 72 11.03 3.01 -1.19
N ALA A 73 12.32 3.19 -0.89
CA ALA A 73 12.77 3.83 0.35
C ALA A 73 12.31 5.30 0.45
N LEU A 74 12.34 6.04 -0.66
CA LEU A 74 11.81 7.41 -0.73
C LEU A 74 10.29 7.44 -0.50
N TYR A 75 9.55 6.48 -1.07
CA TYR A 75 8.12 6.30 -0.79
C TYR A 75 7.85 6.12 0.70
N VAL A 76 8.58 5.22 1.37
CA VAL A 76 8.44 4.97 2.81
C VAL A 76 8.74 6.21 3.65
N LYS A 77 9.66 7.08 3.18
CA LYS A 77 9.96 8.38 3.83
C LYS A 77 8.89 9.46 3.58
N GLY A 78 7.96 9.24 2.65
CA GLY A 78 6.98 10.23 2.25
C GLY A 78 7.45 11.20 1.16
N ASP A 79 8.64 11.01 0.60
CA ASP A 79 9.20 11.84 -0.48
C ASP A 79 8.64 11.43 -1.86
N TYR A 80 7.31 11.39 -1.97
CA TYR A 80 6.58 10.80 -3.11
C TYR A 80 6.97 11.37 -4.46
N THR A 81 7.15 12.69 -4.57
CA THR A 81 7.51 13.34 -5.83
C THR A 81 8.89 12.88 -6.32
N VAL A 82 9.88 12.86 -5.43
CA VAL A 82 11.24 12.39 -5.74
C VAL A 82 11.22 10.87 -6.03
N ALA A 83 10.43 10.10 -5.28
CA ALA A 83 10.25 8.67 -5.52
C ALA A 83 9.73 8.39 -6.94
N ILE A 84 8.74 9.16 -7.42
CA ILE A 84 8.19 9.01 -8.79
C ILE A 84 9.27 9.25 -9.85
N GLU A 85 10.11 10.27 -9.69
CA GLU A 85 11.20 10.56 -10.64
C GLU A 85 12.21 9.41 -10.69
N VAL A 86 12.67 8.97 -9.52
CA VAL A 86 13.62 7.85 -9.38
C VAL A 86 13.05 6.56 -9.96
N LEU A 87 11.78 6.24 -9.65
CA LEU A 87 11.11 5.03 -10.14
C LEU A 87 10.86 5.08 -11.66
N ARG A 88 10.63 6.26 -12.22
CA ARG A 88 10.50 6.45 -13.67
C ARG A 88 11.80 6.12 -14.39
N ASP A 89 12.93 6.58 -13.86
CA ASP A 89 14.25 6.30 -14.41
C ASP A 89 14.62 4.82 -14.25
N ALA A 90 14.33 4.23 -13.08
CA ALA A 90 14.48 2.80 -12.85
C ALA A 90 13.65 1.96 -13.83
N CYS A 91 12.40 2.37 -14.08
CA CYS A 91 11.51 1.68 -15.01
C CYS A 91 12.04 1.69 -16.45
N ARG A 92 12.62 2.82 -16.90
CA ARG A 92 13.29 2.91 -18.22
C ARG A 92 14.50 2.00 -18.30
N SER A 93 15.39 2.06 -17.30
CA SER A 93 16.57 1.20 -17.24
C SER A 93 16.20 -0.29 -17.17
N ALA A 94 15.13 -0.63 -16.47
CA ALA A 94 14.61 -1.99 -16.40
C ALA A 94 14.04 -2.46 -17.75
N ALA A 95 13.39 -1.58 -18.51
CA ALA A 95 12.89 -1.87 -19.83
C ALA A 95 14.04 -2.10 -20.83
N ASP A 96 15.05 -1.24 -20.83
CA ASP A 96 16.24 -1.36 -21.68
C ASP A 96 17.04 -2.64 -21.40
N ALA A 97 17.06 -3.06 -20.13
CA ALA A 97 17.73 -4.29 -19.68
C ALA A 97 16.87 -5.56 -19.82
N GLY A 98 15.59 -5.44 -20.18
CA GLY A 98 14.68 -6.58 -20.32
C GLY A 98 14.26 -7.20 -18.98
N TYR A 99 14.06 -6.41 -17.93
CA TYR A 99 13.65 -6.86 -16.60
C TYR A 99 12.17 -6.54 -16.30
N PRO A 100 11.20 -7.34 -16.79
CA PRO A 100 9.78 -7.02 -16.68
C PRO A 100 9.26 -7.01 -15.22
N TYR A 101 9.81 -7.81 -14.31
CA TYR A 101 9.46 -7.76 -12.89
C TYR A 101 9.85 -6.44 -12.23
N LEU A 102 11.00 -5.86 -12.59
CA LEU A 102 11.37 -4.53 -12.09
C LEU A 102 10.48 -3.43 -12.68
N MET A 103 10.08 -3.57 -13.95
CA MET A 103 9.10 -2.66 -14.55
C MET A 103 7.76 -2.72 -13.81
N LEU A 104 7.27 -3.94 -13.50
CA LEU A 104 6.05 -4.15 -12.69
C LEU A 104 6.19 -3.45 -11.33
N SER A 105 7.28 -3.72 -10.60
CA SER A 105 7.55 -3.11 -9.30
C SER A 105 7.60 -1.58 -9.38
N CYS A 106 8.31 -1.00 -10.35
CA CYS A 106 8.34 0.45 -10.54
C CYS A 106 6.95 1.04 -10.78
N ARG A 107 6.13 0.38 -11.64
CA ARG A 107 4.76 0.85 -11.93
C ARG A 107 3.87 0.80 -10.70
N LEU A 108 3.97 -0.25 -9.90
CA LEU A 108 3.23 -0.42 -8.67
C LEU A 108 3.59 0.67 -7.66
N TRP A 109 4.89 0.91 -7.41
CA TRP A 109 5.33 1.94 -6.47
C TRP A 109 5.04 3.36 -6.95
N MET A 110 5.14 3.66 -8.26
CA MET A 110 4.67 4.95 -8.79
C MET A 110 3.17 5.13 -8.58
N GLY A 111 2.37 4.09 -8.81
CA GLY A 111 0.94 4.11 -8.54
C GLY A 111 0.64 4.41 -7.07
N ASN A 112 1.36 3.78 -6.14
CA ASN A 112 1.22 4.05 -4.71
C ASN A 112 1.60 5.50 -4.37
N CYS A 113 2.70 6.03 -4.92
CA CYS A 113 3.06 7.43 -4.75
C CYS A 113 1.95 8.38 -5.23
N TYR A 114 1.37 8.11 -6.40
CA TYR A 114 0.25 8.91 -6.92
C TYR A 114 -1.00 8.79 -6.06
N SER A 115 -1.28 7.61 -5.50
CA SER A 115 -2.36 7.41 -4.53
C SER A 115 -2.19 8.30 -3.30
N ASP A 116 -0.99 8.31 -2.71
CA ASP A 116 -0.72 9.13 -1.51
C ASP A 116 -0.68 10.63 -1.80
N LEU A 117 -0.30 11.02 -3.01
CA LEU A 117 -0.44 12.39 -3.50
C LEU A 117 -1.86 12.76 -3.89
N GLY A 118 -2.79 11.81 -3.88
CA GLY A 118 -4.18 12.03 -4.26
C GLY A 118 -4.42 12.15 -5.77
N ARG A 119 -3.47 11.79 -6.58
CA ARG A 119 -3.52 11.85 -8.05
C ARG A 119 -4.06 10.53 -8.60
N MET A 120 -5.36 10.31 -8.45
CA MET A 120 -5.99 9.00 -8.70
C MET A 120 -6.03 8.58 -10.16
N GLU A 121 -6.13 9.52 -11.09
CA GLU A 121 -6.10 9.20 -12.52
C GLU A 121 -4.74 8.63 -12.93
N GLU A 122 -3.65 9.25 -12.47
CA GLU A 122 -2.30 8.77 -12.73
C GLU A 122 -2.04 7.44 -12.02
N MET A 123 -2.54 7.29 -10.79
CA MET A 123 -2.46 6.02 -10.07
C MET A 123 -3.12 4.90 -10.89
N LEU A 124 -4.37 5.10 -11.35
CA LEU A 124 -5.08 4.11 -12.15
C LEU A 124 -4.37 3.82 -13.47
N ALA A 125 -3.79 4.83 -14.13
CA ALA A 125 -3.00 4.63 -15.35
C ALA A 125 -1.76 3.75 -15.10
N HIS A 126 -1.05 3.96 -13.99
CA HIS A 126 0.09 3.14 -13.61
C HIS A 126 -0.33 1.71 -13.24
N PHE A 127 -1.40 1.54 -12.48
CA PHE A 127 -1.92 0.22 -12.11
C PHE A 127 -2.41 -0.56 -13.33
N ALA A 128 -3.05 0.07 -14.31
CA ALA A 128 -3.46 -0.60 -15.55
C ALA A 128 -2.27 -1.14 -16.37
N VAL A 129 -1.12 -0.46 -16.34
CA VAL A 129 0.11 -0.99 -16.97
C VAL A 129 0.69 -2.13 -16.14
N ALA A 130 0.73 -1.97 -14.81
CA ALA A 130 1.23 -2.99 -13.89
C ALA A 130 0.38 -4.27 -13.97
N GLU A 131 -0.94 -4.16 -14.09
CA GLU A 131 -1.85 -5.30 -14.24
C GLU A 131 -1.54 -6.12 -15.50
N ARG A 132 -1.33 -5.45 -16.65
CA ARG A 132 -0.92 -6.15 -17.88
C ARG A 132 0.43 -6.85 -17.76
N LEU A 133 1.39 -6.24 -17.05
CA LEU A 133 2.68 -6.87 -16.79
C LEU A 133 2.54 -8.07 -15.86
N ALA A 134 1.78 -7.95 -14.77
CA ALA A 134 1.54 -9.04 -13.82
C ALA A 134 0.84 -10.23 -14.51
N ASP A 135 -0.15 -9.97 -15.34
CA ASP A 135 -0.85 -11.00 -16.13
C ASP A 135 0.10 -11.71 -17.09
N ALA A 136 0.90 -10.96 -17.85
CA ALA A 136 1.90 -11.51 -18.78
C ALA A 136 3.00 -12.32 -18.10
N LEU A 137 3.32 -12.00 -16.82
CA LEU A 137 4.31 -12.71 -16.02
C LEU A 137 3.73 -13.90 -15.25
N GLY A 138 2.41 -14.05 -15.23
CA GLY A 138 1.72 -15.04 -14.39
C GLY A 138 1.83 -14.75 -12.89
N ASP A 139 2.07 -13.49 -12.51
CA ASP A 139 2.16 -13.04 -11.11
C ASP A 139 0.76 -12.79 -10.54
N ALA A 140 0.14 -13.87 -10.06
CA ALA A 140 -1.23 -13.86 -9.56
C ALA A 140 -1.40 -12.97 -8.31
N ASP A 141 -0.37 -12.90 -7.45
CA ASP A 141 -0.43 -12.13 -6.19
C ASP A 141 -0.40 -10.62 -6.46
N SER A 142 0.52 -10.18 -7.33
CA SER A 142 0.55 -8.78 -7.77
C SER A 142 -0.73 -8.41 -8.52
N LEU A 143 -1.24 -9.29 -9.36
CA LEU A 143 -2.49 -9.08 -10.10
C LEU A 143 -3.68 -8.90 -9.17
N ALA A 144 -3.82 -9.77 -8.16
CA ALA A 144 -4.88 -9.68 -7.16
C ALA A 144 -4.79 -8.37 -6.36
N SER A 145 -3.57 -7.99 -5.93
CA SER A 145 -3.33 -6.74 -5.19
C SER A 145 -3.66 -5.49 -6.02
N LEU A 146 -3.26 -5.46 -7.30
CA LEU A 146 -3.55 -4.35 -8.20
C LEU A 146 -5.05 -4.19 -8.44
N ARG A 147 -5.76 -5.28 -8.69
CA ARG A 147 -7.23 -5.28 -8.89
C ARG A 147 -7.97 -4.82 -7.63
N TYR A 148 -7.54 -5.31 -6.45
CA TYR A 148 -8.06 -4.83 -5.18
C TYR A 148 -7.88 -3.32 -5.02
N ASN A 149 -6.65 -2.81 -5.23
CA ASN A 149 -6.34 -1.40 -5.06
C ASN A 149 -7.10 -0.53 -6.06
N ALA A 150 -7.24 -0.97 -7.32
CA ALA A 150 -8.01 -0.26 -8.33
C ALA A 150 -9.51 -0.17 -7.94
N ALA A 151 -10.11 -1.27 -7.48
CA ALA A 151 -11.51 -1.30 -7.04
C ALA A 151 -11.71 -0.45 -5.77
N ALA A 152 -10.81 -0.55 -4.77
CA ALA A 152 -10.86 0.24 -3.55
C ALA A 152 -10.78 1.75 -3.85
N THR A 153 -9.94 2.14 -4.82
CA THR A 153 -9.83 3.53 -5.27
C THR A 153 -11.10 4.02 -5.96
N GLN A 154 -11.74 3.20 -6.80
CA GLN A 154 -13.04 3.59 -7.39
C GLN A 154 -14.09 3.85 -6.31
N LEU A 155 -14.09 3.03 -5.25
CA LEU A 155 -14.98 3.24 -4.12
C LEU A 155 -14.66 4.53 -3.35
N GLU A 156 -13.37 4.83 -3.14
CA GLU A 156 -12.91 6.09 -2.50
C GLU A 156 -13.31 7.33 -3.32
N LEU A 157 -13.30 7.24 -4.66
CA LEU A 157 -13.75 8.29 -5.56
C LEU A 157 -15.28 8.44 -5.64
N GLY A 158 -16.04 7.63 -4.88
CA GLY A 158 -17.50 7.67 -4.89
C GLY A 158 -18.14 6.97 -6.10
N HIS A 159 -17.44 5.99 -6.67
CA HIS A 159 -17.90 5.15 -7.78
C HIS A 159 -18.16 3.70 -7.33
N PRO A 160 -19.10 3.44 -6.39
CA PRO A 160 -19.36 2.10 -5.87
C PRO A 160 -19.81 1.14 -6.97
N GLU A 161 -20.49 1.63 -8.01
CA GLU A 161 -20.93 0.84 -9.17
C GLU A 161 -19.76 0.25 -9.97
N LYS A 162 -18.59 0.91 -9.96
CA LYS A 162 -17.36 0.42 -10.62
C LYS A 162 -16.58 -0.56 -9.75
N ALA A 163 -16.67 -0.40 -8.42
CA ALA A 163 -15.98 -1.26 -7.45
C ALA A 163 -16.73 -2.58 -7.19
N LEU A 164 -18.06 -2.52 -7.17
CA LEU A 164 -18.94 -3.64 -6.81
C LEU A 164 -18.67 -4.93 -7.61
N PRO A 165 -18.48 -4.91 -8.95
CA PRO A 165 -18.25 -6.13 -9.73
C PRO A 165 -17.00 -6.90 -9.24
N TYR A 166 -15.93 -6.20 -8.87
CA TYR A 166 -14.72 -6.84 -8.37
C TYR A 166 -15.00 -7.54 -7.02
N PHE A 167 -15.50 -6.81 -6.01
CA PHE A 167 -15.69 -7.35 -4.68
C PHE A 167 -16.76 -8.46 -4.63
N SER A 168 -17.76 -8.41 -5.53
CA SER A 168 -18.79 -9.44 -5.64
C SER A 168 -18.33 -10.72 -6.34
N SER A 169 -17.25 -10.66 -7.13
CA SER A 169 -16.78 -11.81 -7.93
C SER A 169 -15.76 -12.70 -7.20
N LEU A 170 -15.30 -12.29 -6.01
CA LEU A 170 -14.25 -13.00 -5.29
C LEU A 170 -14.77 -14.34 -4.72
N PRO A 171 -14.15 -15.48 -5.08
CA PRO A 171 -14.62 -16.79 -4.61
C PRO A 171 -14.34 -17.03 -3.12
N HIS A 172 -13.29 -16.42 -2.59
CA HIS A 172 -12.86 -16.51 -1.19
C HIS A 172 -12.51 -15.11 -0.67
N PRO A 173 -13.53 -14.26 -0.41
CA PRO A 173 -13.28 -12.89 0.01
C PRO A 173 -12.67 -12.87 1.42
N ARG A 174 -11.65 -12.03 1.60
CA ARG A 174 -11.06 -11.72 2.91
C ARG A 174 -11.94 -10.72 3.65
N LEU A 175 -11.67 -10.50 4.93
CA LEU A 175 -12.39 -9.52 5.74
C LEU A 175 -12.46 -8.13 5.07
N LEU A 176 -11.32 -7.62 4.57
CA LEU A 176 -11.27 -6.29 3.93
C LEU A 176 -12.04 -6.25 2.61
N ASP A 177 -12.11 -7.35 1.87
CA ASP A 177 -12.91 -7.45 0.65
C ASP A 177 -14.42 -7.34 0.98
N LEU A 178 -14.87 -8.07 2.02
CA LEU A 178 -16.25 -8.00 2.50
C LEU A 178 -16.60 -6.64 3.12
N HIS A 179 -15.66 -6.02 3.83
CA HIS A 179 -15.84 -4.65 4.33
C HIS A 179 -16.05 -3.65 3.18
N LYS A 180 -15.24 -3.73 2.10
CA LYS A 180 -15.42 -2.89 0.91
C LYS A 180 -16.73 -3.22 0.19
N LEU A 181 -17.11 -4.49 0.08
CA LEU A 181 -18.38 -4.93 -0.48
C LEU A 181 -19.57 -4.34 0.29
N ALA A 182 -19.52 -4.38 1.63
CA ALA A 182 -20.55 -3.77 2.47
C ALA A 182 -20.69 -2.27 2.21
N ILE A 183 -19.59 -1.54 2.08
CA ILE A 183 -19.58 -0.10 1.77
C ILE A 183 -20.10 0.16 0.35
N CYS A 184 -19.75 -0.67 -0.65
CA CYS A 184 -20.33 -0.56 -1.99
C CYS A 184 -21.87 -0.65 -1.93
N HIS A 185 -22.38 -1.67 -1.26
CA HIS A 185 -23.83 -1.84 -1.11
C HIS A 185 -24.49 -0.72 -0.27
N GLU A 186 -23.82 -0.27 0.81
CA GLU A 186 -24.28 0.88 1.61
C GLU A 186 -24.47 2.13 0.73
N GLN A 187 -23.46 2.49 -0.07
CA GLN A 187 -23.49 3.68 -0.94
C GLN A 187 -24.51 3.55 -2.08
N LEU A 188 -24.80 2.34 -2.54
CA LEU A 188 -25.82 2.06 -3.54
C LEU A 188 -27.24 1.93 -2.96
N GLY A 189 -27.41 2.03 -1.63
CA GLY A 189 -28.69 1.87 -0.96
C GLY A 189 -29.19 0.42 -0.84
N HIS A 190 -28.33 -0.55 -1.10
CA HIS A 190 -28.63 -1.99 -1.02
C HIS A 190 -28.44 -2.48 0.42
N ARG A 191 -29.33 -2.04 1.34
CA ARG A 191 -29.16 -2.24 2.79
C ARG A 191 -29.02 -3.70 3.22
N GLU A 192 -29.84 -4.60 2.67
CA GLU A 192 -29.81 -6.02 3.05
C GLU A 192 -28.51 -6.71 2.62
N GLN A 193 -28.05 -6.42 1.40
CA GLN A 193 -26.77 -6.95 0.91
C GLN A 193 -25.59 -6.40 1.72
N ALA A 194 -25.65 -5.12 2.11
CA ALA A 194 -24.62 -4.51 2.97
C ALA A 194 -24.56 -5.20 4.34
N LEU A 195 -25.71 -5.45 4.99
CA LEU A 195 -25.76 -6.15 6.27
C LEU A 195 -25.26 -7.60 6.15
N THR A 196 -25.60 -8.29 5.06
CA THR A 196 -25.09 -9.64 4.78
C THR A 196 -23.56 -9.65 4.67
N ALA A 197 -22.98 -8.71 3.94
CA ALA A 197 -21.54 -8.59 3.80
C ALA A 197 -20.86 -8.26 5.14
N VAL A 198 -21.45 -7.38 5.98
CA VAL A 198 -20.96 -7.12 7.34
C VAL A 198 -20.98 -8.38 8.19
N GLN A 199 -22.08 -9.15 8.20
CA GLN A 199 -22.18 -10.40 8.96
C GLN A 199 -21.11 -11.42 8.56
N GLN A 200 -20.86 -11.57 7.25
CA GLN A 200 -19.81 -12.46 6.75
C GLN A 200 -18.42 -11.99 7.19
N ALA A 201 -18.15 -10.67 7.13
CA ALA A 201 -16.88 -10.10 7.56
C ALA A 201 -16.64 -10.25 9.07
N GLU A 202 -17.69 -10.13 9.89
CA GLU A 202 -17.61 -10.32 11.35
C GLU A 202 -17.19 -11.76 11.74
N LEU A 203 -17.58 -12.76 10.96
CA LEU A 203 -17.14 -14.15 11.16
C LEU A 203 -15.63 -14.34 10.92
N LEU A 204 -15.02 -13.46 10.13
CA LEU A 204 -13.59 -13.49 9.82
C LEU A 204 -12.77 -12.54 10.71
N SER A 205 -13.43 -11.67 11.49
CA SER A 205 -12.73 -10.66 12.28
C SER A 205 -12.01 -11.28 13.48
N SER A 206 -10.73 -10.97 13.63
CA SER A 206 -9.89 -11.41 14.75
C SER A 206 -9.37 -10.23 15.60
N GLY A 207 -9.22 -9.08 14.98
CA GLY A 207 -8.66 -7.86 15.58
C GLY A 207 -9.72 -6.87 16.10
N GLU A 208 -9.31 -6.02 17.02
CA GLU A 208 -10.18 -4.96 17.59
C GLU A 208 -10.56 -3.94 16.53
N ILE A 209 -9.58 -3.47 15.73
CA ILE A 209 -9.82 -2.46 14.70
C ILE A 209 -10.78 -2.97 13.62
N GLU A 210 -10.69 -4.24 13.27
CA GLU A 210 -11.58 -4.88 12.31
C GLU A 210 -13.03 -4.84 12.80
N ARG A 211 -13.24 -5.19 14.08
CA ARG A 211 -14.56 -5.12 14.72
C ARG A 211 -15.10 -3.70 14.77
N GLN A 212 -14.24 -2.71 15.08
CA GLN A 212 -14.64 -1.30 15.10
C GLN A 212 -15.07 -0.82 13.71
N MET A 213 -14.31 -1.12 12.66
CA MET A 213 -14.68 -0.76 11.29
C MET A 213 -16.03 -1.36 10.87
N LEU A 214 -16.25 -2.64 11.15
CA LEU A 214 -17.52 -3.33 10.82
C LEU A 214 -18.68 -2.79 11.64
N ALA A 215 -18.48 -2.52 12.93
CA ALA A 215 -19.49 -1.92 13.79
C ALA A 215 -19.94 -0.55 13.28
N LEU A 216 -19.03 0.26 12.76
CA LEU A 216 -19.37 1.56 12.17
C LEU A 216 -20.24 1.42 10.91
N VAL A 217 -19.95 0.47 10.03
CA VAL A 217 -20.80 0.20 8.85
C VAL A 217 -22.18 -0.27 9.30
N ARG A 218 -22.25 -1.23 10.21
CA ARG A 218 -23.51 -1.73 10.79
C ARG A 218 -24.32 -0.61 11.40
N TYR A 219 -23.67 0.25 12.21
CA TYR A 219 -24.33 1.36 12.87
C TYR A 219 -25.01 2.29 11.86
N ARG A 220 -24.31 2.67 10.80
CA ARG A 220 -24.88 3.53 9.74
C ARG A 220 -26.08 2.90 9.04
N LEU A 221 -26.01 1.60 8.81
CA LEU A 221 -27.10 0.84 8.18
C LEU A 221 -28.34 0.74 9.08
N GLU A 222 -28.16 0.63 10.39
CA GLU A 222 -29.26 0.41 11.35
C GLU A 222 -29.85 1.74 11.86
N HIS A 223 -29.11 2.84 11.87
CA HIS A 223 -29.51 4.11 12.46
C HIS A 223 -29.51 5.26 11.41
N PRO A 224 -30.62 5.55 10.77
CA PRO A 224 -30.68 6.60 9.72
C PRO A 224 -30.22 7.99 10.17
N GLY A 225 -30.27 8.29 11.47
CA GLY A 225 -29.82 9.56 12.06
C GLY A 225 -28.39 9.58 12.59
N TYR A 226 -27.57 8.60 12.27
CA TYR A 226 -26.24 8.36 12.85
C TYR A 226 -25.32 9.59 12.87
N LEU A 227 -25.43 10.49 11.89
CA LEU A 227 -24.59 11.70 11.81
C LEU A 227 -24.75 12.66 13.01
N HIS A 228 -25.88 12.60 13.73
CA HIS A 228 -26.15 13.43 14.91
C HIS A 228 -26.05 12.63 16.23
N ASP A 229 -25.65 11.35 16.14
CA ASP A 229 -25.54 10.49 17.31
C ASP A 229 -24.12 10.59 17.90
N SER A 230 -24.04 11.00 19.17
CA SER A 230 -22.76 11.15 19.87
C SER A 230 -22.04 9.81 20.07
N THR A 231 -22.79 8.70 20.23
CA THR A 231 -22.22 7.36 20.38
C THR A 231 -21.49 6.94 19.09
N TYR A 232 -22.16 7.13 17.93
CA TYR A 232 -21.52 6.91 16.64
C TYR A 232 -20.28 7.79 16.47
N GLY A 233 -20.39 9.08 16.81
CA GLY A 233 -19.29 10.02 16.70
C GLY A 233 -18.07 9.63 17.52
N THR A 234 -18.26 9.20 18.75
CA THR A 234 -17.17 8.71 19.62
C THR A 234 -16.51 7.48 19.00
N GLN A 235 -17.28 6.46 18.62
CA GLN A 235 -16.75 5.24 18.01
C GLN A 235 -16.01 5.53 16.70
N LEU A 236 -16.56 6.43 15.87
CA LEU A 236 -15.92 6.83 14.60
C LEU A 236 -14.56 7.51 14.83
N LEU A 237 -14.49 8.45 15.77
CA LEU A 237 -13.26 9.19 16.05
C LEU A 237 -12.19 8.31 16.70
N ASP A 238 -12.59 7.41 17.61
CA ASP A 238 -11.68 6.46 18.23
C ASP A 238 -11.12 5.47 17.20
N CYS A 239 -11.97 4.92 16.35
CA CYS A 239 -11.55 4.05 15.24
C CYS A 239 -10.61 4.79 14.27
N PHE A 240 -10.95 6.01 13.88
CA PHE A 240 -10.12 6.82 12.97
C PHE A 240 -8.76 7.15 13.59
N GLN A 241 -8.69 7.47 14.87
CA GLN A 241 -7.43 7.72 15.57
C GLN A 241 -6.58 6.44 15.63
N HIS A 242 -7.18 5.30 15.94
CA HIS A 242 -6.49 4.01 15.95
C HIS A 242 -5.92 3.65 14.55
N LEU A 243 -6.69 3.88 13.49
CA LEU A 243 -6.23 3.68 12.11
C LEU A 243 -5.03 4.59 11.78
N ARG A 244 -5.09 5.84 12.20
CA ARG A 244 -4.05 6.84 11.99
C ARG A 244 -2.72 6.50 12.67
N ASP A 245 -2.81 5.92 13.87
CA ASP A 245 -1.64 5.55 14.66
C ASP A 245 -1.00 4.22 14.21
N THR A 246 -1.75 3.37 13.51
CA THR A 246 -1.35 1.97 13.24
C THR A 246 -1.15 1.67 11.76
N TYR A 247 -1.89 2.35 10.85
CA TYR A 247 -1.96 2.00 9.44
C TYR A 247 -1.40 3.10 8.53
N PRO A 248 -0.96 2.76 7.29
CA PRO A 248 -0.53 3.75 6.31
C PRO A 248 -1.62 4.79 6.01
N MET A 249 -1.18 5.99 5.63
CA MET A 249 -2.06 7.15 5.39
C MET A 249 -3.18 6.87 4.37
N GLY A 250 -2.91 6.10 3.31
CA GLY A 250 -3.93 5.75 2.32
C GLY A 250 -5.10 4.96 2.92
N PHE A 251 -4.82 4.06 3.87
CA PHE A 251 -5.87 3.30 4.56
C PHE A 251 -6.72 4.21 5.48
N THR A 252 -6.08 5.11 6.21
CA THR A 252 -6.74 6.10 7.07
C THR A 252 -7.57 7.07 6.24
N ARG A 253 -7.04 7.54 5.10
CA ARG A 253 -7.72 8.45 4.17
C ARG A 253 -9.05 7.87 3.67
N PHE A 254 -9.13 6.57 3.44
CA PHE A 254 -10.38 5.91 3.04
C PHE A 254 -11.54 6.20 4.01
N HIS A 255 -11.26 6.37 5.31
CA HIS A 255 -12.28 6.62 6.34
C HIS A 255 -12.56 8.12 6.57
N LEU A 256 -11.74 9.00 6.02
CA LEU A 256 -11.85 10.46 6.18
C LEU A 256 -13.24 11.04 5.82
N PRO A 257 -13.92 10.61 4.72
CA PRO A 257 -15.22 11.19 4.33
C PRO A 257 -16.27 11.09 5.44
N TRP A 258 -16.32 9.98 6.19
CA TRP A 258 -17.29 9.80 7.28
C TRP A 258 -16.98 10.73 8.47
N VAL A 259 -15.72 10.92 8.81
CA VAL A 259 -15.29 11.84 9.88
C VAL A 259 -15.63 13.28 9.52
N LEU A 260 -15.36 13.69 8.28
CA LEU A 260 -15.71 15.02 7.79
C LEU A 260 -17.22 15.24 7.74
N ALA A 261 -17.99 14.23 7.30
CA ALA A 261 -19.45 14.29 7.29
C ALA A 261 -20.02 14.46 8.71
N TRP A 262 -19.48 13.73 9.69
CA TRP A 262 -19.88 13.83 11.08
C TRP A 262 -19.52 15.19 11.70
N TYR A 263 -18.29 15.69 11.50
CA TYR A 263 -17.92 17.05 11.95
C TYR A 263 -18.80 18.13 11.35
N LYS A 264 -19.10 18.02 10.06
CA LYS A 264 -19.98 18.97 9.35
C LYS A 264 -21.41 18.94 9.90
N ALA A 265 -21.98 17.76 10.11
CA ALA A 265 -23.32 17.60 10.66
C ALA A 265 -23.45 18.19 12.07
N ASN A 266 -22.37 18.10 12.87
CA ASN A 266 -22.33 18.58 14.25
C ASN A 266 -21.69 19.99 14.37
N ARG A 267 -21.56 20.73 13.26
CA ARG A 267 -21.02 22.11 13.21
C ARG A 267 -19.60 22.26 13.77
N GLN A 268 -18.82 21.19 13.77
CA GLN A 268 -17.43 21.18 14.23
C GLN A 268 -16.47 21.54 13.09
N TYR A 269 -16.70 22.67 12.44
CA TYR A 269 -15.97 23.09 11.23
C TYR A 269 -14.46 23.28 11.47
N ARG A 270 -14.07 23.72 12.67
CA ARG A 270 -12.64 23.93 12.99
C ARG A 270 -11.87 22.60 12.99
N GLN A 271 -12.48 21.54 13.50
CA GLN A 271 -11.90 20.19 13.50
C GLN A 271 -11.83 19.64 12.08
N ALA A 272 -12.90 19.83 11.30
CA ALA A 272 -12.91 19.45 9.89
C ALA A 272 -11.81 20.14 9.07
N CYS A 273 -11.61 21.47 9.27
CA CYS A 273 -10.56 22.22 8.58
C CYS A 273 -9.15 21.71 8.95
N ARG A 274 -8.88 21.50 10.25
CA ARG A 274 -7.59 20.94 10.70
C ARG A 274 -7.32 19.57 10.08
N LEU A 275 -8.35 18.72 10.00
CA LEU A 275 -8.21 17.41 9.42
C LEU A 275 -7.95 17.49 7.90
N LEU A 276 -8.55 18.45 7.20
CA LEU A 276 -8.28 18.71 5.78
C LEU A 276 -6.86 19.28 5.54
N GLU A 277 -6.30 20.03 6.48
CA GLU A 277 -4.91 20.49 6.40
C GLU A 277 -3.93 19.31 6.53
N GLU A 278 -4.26 18.32 7.36
CA GLU A 278 -3.45 17.11 7.53
C GLU A 278 -3.62 16.12 6.36
N PHE A 279 -4.84 15.99 5.85
CA PHE A 279 -5.18 15.19 4.68
C PHE A 279 -5.62 16.11 3.54
N PRO A 280 -4.70 16.85 2.91
CA PRO A 280 -5.09 17.83 1.90
C PRO A 280 -5.94 17.18 0.81
N ALA A 281 -6.99 17.89 0.41
CA ALA A 281 -7.85 17.49 -0.69
C ALA A 281 -7.03 17.45 -1.98
N LYS A 282 -7.38 16.51 -2.81
CA LYS A 282 -6.75 16.18 -4.09
C LYS A 282 -7.11 17.19 -5.15
#